data_717530f88775d97d6722d873bc8f411a
#
_entry.id   717530f88775d97d6722d873bc8f411a
#
_cell.length_a   1.000
_cell.length_b   1.000
_cell.length_c   1.000
_cell.angle_alpha   90.00
_cell.angle_beta   90.00
_cell.angle_gamma   90.00
#
_symmetry.space_group_name_H-M   'P 1'
#
loop_
_entity.id
_entity.type
_entity.pdbx_description
1 polymer ?
#
loop_
_entity_poly.entity_id
_entity_poly.type
_entity_poly.pdbx_seq_one_letter_code
_entity_poly.pdbx_strand_id
1 'polypeptide(L)'
;HNAKKINIHSEQIDVEIWIDKHYYNRTLFGSDDGSKREGIDYKSIEPLIVKSFKHLFYYSLKHSKFLFINHPPQKSRNIRVLLKDYLDVDEFLNVVLEFHFIDLHTIEVTIITALICDDFNLSDRQYGIEFEGNHSTLIQLITNSIEVIDDYNI
;
A
#
# COMPACT_ATOMS: atom_id res chain seq x y z
N HIS A 1 9.77 -18.61 -2.62
CA HIS A 1 9.25 -17.29 -2.21
C HIS A 1 10.39 -16.47 -1.58
N ASN A 2 10.92 -15.54 -2.31
CA ASN A 2 12.05 -14.70 -1.87
C ASN A 2 11.54 -13.53 -1.04
N ALA A 3 10.90 -13.79 0.07
CA ALA A 3 10.26 -12.78 0.86
C ALA A 3 10.60 -12.95 2.34
N LYS A 4 10.67 -11.82 3.03
CA LYS A 4 10.81 -11.80 4.48
C LYS A 4 9.44 -11.64 5.10
N LYS A 5 9.12 -12.48 6.06
CA LYS A 5 7.86 -12.44 6.79
C LYS A 5 8.03 -11.64 8.09
N ILE A 6 7.11 -10.72 8.31
CA ILE A 6 7.02 -9.94 9.53
C ILE A 6 5.61 -10.11 10.10
N ASN A 7 5.52 -10.50 11.36
CA ASN A 7 4.24 -10.65 12.03
C ASN A 7 3.95 -9.41 12.88
N ILE A 8 2.78 -8.81 12.66
CA ILE A 8 2.27 -7.74 13.49
C ILE A 8 1.02 -8.26 14.18
N HIS A 9 1.03 -8.19 15.51
CA HIS A 9 -0.07 -8.65 16.33
C HIS A 9 -0.95 -7.48 16.72
N SER A 10 -2.20 -7.45 16.26
CA SER A 10 -3.22 -6.59 16.82
C SER A 10 -4.34 -7.46 17.39
N GLU A 11 -5.16 -6.90 18.30
CA GLU A 11 -6.03 -7.66 19.21
C GLU A 11 -6.79 -8.86 18.62
N GLN A 12 -7.07 -8.88 17.33
CA GLN A 12 -7.87 -9.92 16.69
C GLN A 12 -7.39 -10.36 15.31
N ILE A 13 -6.37 -9.71 14.77
CA ILE A 13 -5.91 -9.97 13.41
C ILE A 13 -4.39 -10.05 13.38
N ASP A 14 -3.89 -11.14 12.84
CA ASP A 14 -2.48 -11.30 12.55
C ASP A 14 -2.19 -10.77 11.15
N VAL A 15 -1.21 -9.88 11.06
CA VAL A 15 -0.79 -9.30 9.78
C VAL A 15 0.59 -9.86 9.43
N GLU A 16 0.67 -10.55 8.30
CA GLU A 16 1.93 -11.07 7.77
C GLU A 16 2.38 -10.16 6.63
N ILE A 17 3.54 -9.54 6.77
CA ILE A 17 4.09 -8.67 5.74
C ILE A 17 5.14 -9.43 4.94
N TRP A 18 4.92 -9.52 3.64
CA TRP A 18 5.81 -10.16 2.69
C TRP A 18 6.40 -9.11 1.76
N ILE A 19 7.67 -9.27 1.43
CA ILE A 19 8.38 -8.38 0.54
C ILE A 19 8.48 -9.07 -0.81
N ASP A 20 7.92 -8.43 -1.84
CA ASP A 20 8.04 -8.90 -3.21
C ASP A 20 9.51 -8.92 -3.63
N LYS A 21 9.87 -9.88 -4.49
CA LYS A 21 11.25 -10.03 -4.97
C LYS A 21 11.78 -8.75 -5.61
N HIS A 22 10.95 -8.06 -6.36
CA HIS A 22 11.33 -6.82 -7.03
C HIS A 22 11.70 -5.73 -6.03
N TYR A 23 10.89 -5.56 -4.98
CA TYR A 23 11.19 -4.62 -3.91
C TYR A 23 12.46 -5.00 -3.15
N TYR A 24 12.63 -6.27 -2.85
CA TYR A 24 13.81 -6.78 -2.15
C TYR A 24 15.08 -6.48 -2.94
N ASN A 25 15.09 -6.72 -4.23
CA ASN A 25 16.22 -6.40 -5.09
C ASN A 25 16.53 -4.91 -5.12
N ARG A 26 15.50 -4.05 -5.15
CA ARG A 26 15.70 -2.59 -5.10
C ARG A 26 16.31 -2.14 -3.78
N THR A 27 15.93 -2.74 -2.68
CA THR A 27 16.48 -2.42 -1.36
C THR A 27 17.97 -2.76 -1.29
N LEU A 28 18.38 -3.86 -1.89
CA LEU A 28 19.79 -4.31 -1.88
C LEU A 28 20.65 -3.65 -2.95
N PHE A 29 20.12 -3.45 -4.14
CA PHE A 29 20.92 -3.12 -5.33
C PHE A 29 20.53 -1.80 -5.99
N GLY A 30 19.55 -1.08 -5.45
CA GLY A 30 19.02 0.12 -6.05
C GLY A 30 18.02 -0.19 -7.18
N SER A 31 17.85 0.76 -8.08
CA SER A 31 16.85 0.65 -9.13
C SER A 31 17.33 -0.20 -10.30
N ASP A 32 16.43 -1.03 -10.85
CA ASP A 32 16.72 -1.91 -12.00
C ASP A 32 17.01 -1.14 -13.30
N ASP A 33 16.57 0.11 -13.39
CA ASP A 33 16.77 0.94 -14.59
C ASP A 33 18.08 1.75 -14.56
N GLY A 34 18.92 1.49 -13.56
CA GLY A 34 20.18 2.21 -13.40
C GLY A 34 20.04 3.62 -12.86
N SER A 35 18.83 4.06 -12.52
CA SER A 35 18.64 5.34 -11.84
C SER A 35 19.21 5.27 -10.42
N LYS A 36 19.65 6.41 -9.89
CA LYS A 36 20.22 6.49 -8.54
C LYS A 36 19.16 6.48 -7.43
N ARG A 37 18.07 5.76 -7.61
CA ARG A 37 17.04 5.64 -6.59
C ARG A 37 17.55 4.73 -5.49
N GLU A 38 17.62 5.25 -4.28
CA GLU A 38 17.95 4.43 -3.12
C GLU A 38 16.79 3.50 -2.79
N GLY A 39 17.10 2.26 -2.47
CA GLY A 39 16.12 1.33 -1.94
C GLY A 39 15.61 1.81 -0.59
N ILE A 40 14.33 1.59 -0.33
CA ILE A 40 13.69 1.97 0.93
C ILE A 40 13.62 0.74 1.82
N ASP A 41 14.12 0.85 3.05
CA ASP A 41 14.06 -0.22 4.02
C ASP A 41 12.59 -0.49 4.41
N TYR A 42 12.20 -1.77 4.43
CA TYR A 42 10.86 -2.18 4.83
C TYR A 42 10.49 -1.69 6.24
N LYS A 43 11.46 -1.48 7.12
CA LYS A 43 11.22 -0.94 8.46
C LYS A 43 10.66 0.47 8.45
N SER A 44 10.93 1.23 7.39
CA SER A 44 10.34 2.56 7.19
C SER A 44 8.89 2.47 6.70
N ILE A 45 8.52 1.35 6.09
CA ILE A 45 7.19 1.14 5.51
C ILE A 45 6.23 0.54 6.52
N GLU A 46 6.72 -0.26 7.44
CA GLU A 46 5.90 -0.99 8.43
C GLU A 46 4.94 -0.06 9.19
N PRO A 47 5.37 1.09 9.75
CA PRO A 47 4.44 1.99 10.45
C PRO A 47 3.33 2.52 9.55
N LEU A 48 3.63 2.76 8.28
CA LEU A 48 2.63 3.21 7.31
C LEU A 48 1.59 2.12 7.06
N ILE A 49 2.01 0.87 6.91
CA ILE A 49 1.09 -0.26 6.73
C ILE A 49 0.19 -0.41 7.94
N VAL A 50 0.75 -0.38 9.15
CA VAL A 50 -0.01 -0.51 10.39
C VAL A 50 -1.05 0.61 10.51
N LYS A 51 -0.63 1.83 10.29
CA LYS A 51 -1.52 3.01 10.32
C LYS A 51 -2.65 2.91 9.30
N SER A 52 -2.36 2.35 8.14
CA SER A 52 -3.30 2.31 7.03
C SER A 52 -4.52 1.43 7.29
N PHE A 53 -4.41 0.41 8.14
CA PHE A 53 -5.49 -0.56 8.35
C PHE A 53 -6.79 0.09 8.83
N LYS A 54 -6.74 1.00 9.80
CA LYS A 54 -7.94 1.71 10.28
C LYS A 54 -8.60 2.49 9.17
N HIS A 55 -7.80 3.16 8.35
CA HIS A 55 -8.30 3.95 7.23
C HIS A 55 -8.89 3.07 6.13
N LEU A 56 -8.21 1.98 5.78
CA LEU A 56 -8.67 1.03 4.77
C LEU A 56 -10.01 0.40 5.16
N PHE A 57 -10.14 -0.05 6.40
CA PHE A 57 -11.40 -0.62 6.89
C PHE A 57 -12.51 0.42 6.95
N TYR A 58 -12.21 1.63 7.41
CA TYR A 58 -13.18 2.73 7.42
C TYR A 58 -13.73 2.98 6.00
N TYR A 59 -12.85 3.13 5.02
CA TYR A 59 -13.28 3.36 3.65
C TYR A 59 -14.04 2.18 3.06
N SER A 60 -13.62 0.96 3.34
CA SER A 60 -14.29 -0.23 2.82
C SER A 60 -15.69 -0.41 3.38
N LEU A 61 -15.91 -0.02 4.62
CA LEU A 61 -17.24 -0.05 5.24
C LEU A 61 -18.15 1.05 4.71
N LYS A 62 -17.59 2.22 4.40
CA LYS A 62 -18.36 3.38 3.95
C LYS A 62 -18.64 3.36 2.45
N HIS A 63 -17.72 2.83 1.65
CA HIS A 63 -17.80 2.83 0.18
C HIS A 63 -17.83 1.40 -0.34
N SER A 64 -18.99 0.95 -0.79
CA SER A 64 -19.19 -0.44 -1.24
C SER A 64 -18.33 -0.81 -2.47
N LYS A 65 -17.92 0.17 -3.26
CA LYS A 65 -17.07 -0.05 -4.44
C LYS A 65 -15.59 -0.10 -4.11
N PHE A 66 -15.20 0.35 -2.92
CA PHE A 66 -13.81 0.30 -2.50
C PHE A 66 -13.51 -1.07 -1.91
N LEU A 67 -12.79 -1.88 -2.67
CA LEU A 67 -12.31 -3.18 -2.26
C LEU A 67 -10.80 -3.14 -2.22
N PHE A 68 -10.20 -3.59 -1.12
CA PHE A 68 -8.75 -3.61 -1.00
C PHE A 68 -8.16 -4.98 -0.69
N ILE A 69 -9.01 -5.97 -0.33
CA ILE A 69 -8.56 -7.31 0.02
C ILE A 69 -8.85 -8.28 -1.11
N ASN A 70 -7.84 -9.06 -1.48
CA ASN A 70 -7.97 -10.13 -2.44
C ASN A 70 -8.38 -11.42 -1.74
N HIS A 71 -9.39 -12.09 -2.26
CA HIS A 71 -9.89 -13.37 -1.75
C HIS A 71 -9.57 -14.48 -2.75
N PRO A 72 -8.96 -15.59 -2.33
CA PRO A 72 -8.74 -16.74 -3.20
C PRO A 72 -10.04 -17.60 -3.33
N PRO A 73 -10.25 -18.30 -4.44
CA PRO A 73 -9.54 -18.17 -5.71
C PRO A 73 -10.00 -16.94 -6.47
N GLN A 74 -9.08 -16.26 -7.13
CA GLN A 74 -9.37 -15.02 -7.82
C GLN A 74 -9.07 -15.19 -9.32
N LYS A 75 -10.05 -14.88 -10.17
CA LYS A 75 -9.93 -14.99 -11.63
C LYS A 75 -9.47 -13.70 -12.29
N SER A 76 -9.66 -12.57 -11.61
CA SER A 76 -9.25 -11.26 -12.09
C SER A 76 -7.85 -10.90 -11.59
N ARG A 77 -7.31 -9.79 -12.08
CA ARG A 77 -6.09 -9.19 -11.53
C ARG A 77 -6.22 -8.96 -10.05
N ASN A 78 -5.12 -9.17 -9.33
CA ASN A 78 -5.06 -8.80 -7.93
C ASN A 78 -5.26 -7.29 -7.76
N ILE A 79 -6.02 -6.94 -6.73
CA ILE A 79 -6.23 -5.55 -6.34
C ILE A 79 -4.97 -5.04 -5.68
N ARG A 80 -4.49 -3.90 -6.15
CA ARG A 80 -3.34 -3.20 -5.58
C ARG A 80 -3.78 -1.83 -5.10
N VAL A 81 -3.28 -1.43 -3.95
CA VAL A 81 -3.58 -0.13 -3.34
C VAL A 81 -2.28 0.65 -3.19
N LEU A 82 -2.30 1.90 -3.58
CA LEU A 82 -1.19 2.82 -3.34
C LEU A 82 -1.39 3.53 -2.00
N LEU A 83 -0.39 3.48 -1.14
CA LEU A 83 -0.30 4.35 0.03
C LEU A 83 0.73 5.44 -0.27
N LYS A 84 0.32 6.69 -0.09
CA LYS A 84 1.21 7.85 -0.23
C LYS A 84 1.31 8.52 1.13
N ASP A 85 2.51 8.60 1.67
CA ASP A 85 2.75 9.27 2.95
C ASP A 85 3.56 10.55 2.73
N TYR A 86 3.00 11.68 3.12
CA TYR A 86 3.66 12.96 3.00
C TYR A 86 4.90 13.00 3.91
N LEU A 87 6.04 13.30 3.34
CA LEU A 87 7.31 13.45 4.06
C LEU A 87 7.73 14.91 4.16
N ASP A 88 7.71 15.60 3.02
CA ASP A 88 8.11 17.00 2.90
C ASP A 88 7.49 17.54 1.60
N VAL A 89 7.67 18.84 1.34
CA VAL A 89 7.20 19.46 0.09
C VAL A 89 7.72 18.65 -1.10
N ASP A 90 6.80 18.23 -1.97
CA ASP A 90 7.07 17.44 -3.17
C ASP A 90 7.73 16.08 -2.89
N GLU A 91 7.69 15.59 -1.65
CA GLU A 91 8.23 14.28 -1.29
C GLU A 91 7.19 13.43 -0.61
N PHE A 92 6.84 12.32 -1.28
CA PHE A 92 5.95 11.30 -0.75
C PHE A 92 6.63 9.95 -0.75
N LEU A 93 6.46 9.19 0.33
CA LEU A 93 6.73 7.77 0.33
C LEU A 93 5.55 7.08 -0.35
N ASN A 94 5.80 6.45 -1.49
CA ASN A 94 4.78 5.74 -2.26
C ASN A 94 5.00 4.25 -2.11
N VAL A 95 3.99 3.53 -1.64
CA VAL A 95 4.06 2.09 -1.42
C VAL A 95 2.86 1.44 -2.09
N VAL A 96 3.11 0.51 -3.02
CA VAL A 96 2.05 -0.29 -3.64
C VAL A 96 1.96 -1.61 -2.92
N LEU A 97 0.77 -1.95 -2.45
CA LEU A 97 0.51 -3.13 -1.64
C LEU A 97 -0.58 -4.02 -2.25
N GLU A 98 -0.46 -5.32 -2.02
CA GLU A 98 -1.55 -6.28 -2.18
C GLU A 98 -1.90 -6.84 -0.81
N PHE A 99 -3.18 -6.79 -0.47
CA PHE A 99 -3.71 -7.39 0.74
C PHE A 99 -4.42 -8.68 0.36
N HIS A 100 -4.11 -9.77 1.03
CA HIS A 100 -4.69 -11.08 0.77
C HIS A 100 -5.33 -11.64 2.04
N PHE A 101 -6.57 -12.08 1.90
CA PHE A 101 -7.27 -12.80 2.95
C PHE A 101 -6.72 -14.22 3.02
N ILE A 102 -6.25 -14.60 4.18
CA ILE A 102 -5.75 -15.96 4.43
C ILE A 102 -6.82 -16.77 5.22
N ASP A 103 -7.21 -16.25 6.36
CA ASP A 103 -8.29 -16.82 7.18
C ASP A 103 -8.93 -15.71 8.04
N LEU A 104 -9.86 -16.08 8.91
CA LEU A 104 -10.59 -15.12 9.74
C LEU A 104 -9.71 -14.27 10.65
N HIS A 105 -8.47 -14.70 10.88
CA HIS A 105 -7.55 -14.03 11.80
C HIS A 105 -6.27 -13.53 11.13
N THR A 106 -6.07 -13.80 9.85
CA THR A 106 -4.79 -13.54 9.19
C THR A 106 -4.99 -12.81 7.86
N ILE A 107 -4.31 -11.67 7.72
CA ILE A 107 -4.19 -10.94 6.47
C ILE A 107 -2.71 -10.93 6.06
N GLU A 108 -2.45 -11.31 4.82
CA GLU A 108 -1.12 -11.21 4.23
C GLU A 108 -1.03 -9.91 3.44
N VAL A 109 0.03 -9.15 3.66
CA VAL A 109 0.30 -7.90 2.95
C VAL A 109 1.60 -8.08 2.18
N THR A 110 1.54 -7.93 0.86
CA THR A 110 2.72 -8.00 0.01
C THR A 110 3.12 -6.61 -0.44
N ILE A 111 4.36 -6.22 -0.15
CA ILE A 111 4.92 -4.97 -0.64
C ILE A 111 5.40 -5.21 -2.08
N ILE A 112 4.70 -4.61 -3.04
CA ILE A 112 5.01 -4.77 -4.46
C ILE A 112 6.15 -3.84 -4.87
N THR A 113 6.03 -2.57 -4.49
CA THR A 113 7.08 -1.57 -4.74
C THR A 113 6.97 -0.44 -3.74
N ALA A 114 8.09 0.25 -3.54
CA ALA A 114 8.14 1.44 -2.70
C ALA A 114 9.18 2.40 -3.27
N LEU A 115 8.83 3.69 -3.34
CA LEU A 115 9.79 4.72 -3.73
C LEU A 115 9.37 6.10 -3.22
N ILE A 116 10.35 6.98 -3.06
CA ILE A 116 10.12 8.37 -2.68
C ILE A 116 10.14 9.21 -3.94
N CYS A 117 9.02 9.86 -4.24
CA CYS A 117 8.89 10.80 -5.36
C CYS A 117 7.62 11.63 -5.21
N ASP A 118 7.48 12.66 -6.04
CA ASP A 118 6.30 13.53 -6.04
C ASP A 118 5.28 13.14 -7.12
N ASP A 119 5.69 12.35 -8.11
CA ASP A 119 4.95 12.12 -9.34
C ASP A 119 4.56 10.66 -9.58
N PHE A 120 4.40 9.87 -8.52
CA PHE A 120 4.01 8.47 -8.67
C PHE A 120 2.60 8.37 -9.23
N ASN A 121 2.45 7.67 -10.37
CA ASN A 121 1.19 7.54 -11.07
C ASN A 121 0.42 6.28 -10.70
N LEU A 122 -0.87 6.46 -10.44
CA LEU A 122 -1.81 5.35 -10.32
C LEU A 122 -2.09 4.73 -11.68
N SER A 123 -2.42 3.44 -11.70
CA SER A 123 -3.04 2.79 -12.85
C SER A 123 -4.51 3.21 -12.93
N ASP A 124 -5.10 3.14 -14.14
CA ASP A 124 -6.50 3.50 -14.32
C ASP A 124 -7.40 2.68 -13.36
N ARG A 125 -8.30 3.37 -12.69
CA ARG A 125 -9.22 2.87 -11.67
C ARG A 125 -8.55 2.38 -10.37
N GLN A 126 -7.25 2.49 -10.25
CA GLN A 126 -6.56 2.14 -9.01
C GLN A 126 -6.90 3.15 -7.90
N TYR A 127 -7.13 2.62 -6.71
CA TYR A 127 -7.29 3.43 -5.51
C TYR A 127 -5.94 3.75 -4.88
N GLY A 128 -5.88 4.91 -4.27
CA GLY A 128 -4.77 5.32 -3.43
C GLY A 128 -5.27 5.98 -2.16
N ILE A 129 -4.44 5.96 -1.13
CA ILE A 129 -4.70 6.67 0.11
C ILE A 129 -3.51 7.56 0.39
N GLU A 130 -3.76 8.87 0.43
CA GLU A 130 -2.75 9.86 0.78
C GLU A 130 -2.84 10.17 2.27
N PHE A 131 -1.73 10.06 2.96
CA PHE A 131 -1.61 10.36 4.39
C PHE A 131 -0.85 11.64 4.63
N GLU A 132 -1.35 12.45 5.53
CA GLU A 132 -0.64 13.53 6.18
C GLU A 132 -0.90 13.39 7.69
N GLY A 133 0.06 12.81 8.39
CA GLY A 133 -0.13 12.41 9.78
C GLY A 133 -1.23 11.35 9.91
N ASN A 134 -2.24 11.63 10.74
CA ASN A 134 -3.39 10.75 10.96
C ASN A 134 -4.59 11.08 10.05
N HIS A 135 -4.46 12.06 9.18
CA HIS A 135 -5.46 12.39 8.18
C HIS A 135 -5.16 11.65 6.89
N SER A 136 -6.17 11.05 6.30
CA SER A 136 -6.05 10.41 4.99
C SER A 136 -7.09 10.90 4.01
N THR A 137 -6.77 10.78 2.72
CA THR A 137 -7.67 11.08 1.62
C THR A 137 -7.70 9.87 0.69
N LEU A 138 -8.90 9.34 0.45
CA LEU A 138 -9.11 8.26 -0.50
C LEU A 138 -9.23 8.86 -1.91
N ILE A 139 -8.36 8.44 -2.81
CA ILE A 139 -8.33 8.89 -4.19
C ILE A 139 -8.45 7.71 -5.15
N GLN A 140 -8.87 8.00 -6.37
CA GLN A 140 -8.92 7.02 -7.46
C GLN A 140 -8.56 7.72 -8.77
N LEU A 141 -7.76 7.05 -9.60
CA LEU A 141 -7.51 7.53 -10.96
C LEU A 141 -8.65 7.05 -11.87
N ILE A 142 -9.36 8.00 -12.48
CA ILE A 142 -10.42 7.70 -13.44
C ILE A 142 -10.15 8.51 -14.71
N THR A 143 -9.83 7.80 -15.78
CA THR A 143 -9.62 8.39 -17.11
C THR A 143 -8.69 9.62 -17.07
N ASN A 144 -7.46 9.41 -16.61
CA ASN A 144 -6.40 10.42 -16.49
C ASN A 144 -6.68 11.55 -15.49
N SER A 145 -7.68 11.40 -14.63
CA SER A 145 -8.03 12.40 -13.61
C SER A 145 -8.06 11.77 -12.24
N ILE A 146 -7.42 12.43 -11.26
CA ILE A 146 -7.46 12.00 -9.87
C ILE A 146 -8.76 12.53 -9.25
N GLU A 147 -9.57 11.60 -8.76
CA GLU A 147 -10.80 11.91 -8.05
C GLU A 147 -10.61 11.72 -6.54
N VAL A 148 -10.98 12.72 -5.77
CA VAL A 148 -11.04 12.62 -4.32
C VAL A 148 -12.41 12.05 -3.94
N ILE A 149 -12.42 10.91 -3.27
CA ILE A 149 -13.65 10.20 -2.93
C ILE A 149 -14.10 10.54 -1.52
N ASP A 150 -13.17 10.57 -0.57
CA ASP A 150 -13.48 10.79 0.83
C ASP A 150 -12.21 11.18 1.59
N ASP A 151 -12.37 11.62 2.81
CA ASP A 151 -11.25 11.84 3.73
C ASP A 151 -11.62 11.34 5.13
N TYR A 152 -10.61 11.05 5.92
CA TYR A 152 -10.78 10.51 7.26
C TYR A 152 -9.65 10.97 8.17
N ASN A 153 -10.00 11.45 9.34
CA ASN A 153 -9.04 11.86 10.36
C ASN A 153 -9.32 11.13 11.66
N ILE A 154 -8.30 10.45 12.16
CA ILE A 154 -8.40 9.72 13.44
C ILE A 154 -8.10 10.63 14.60
#